data_9109f06ea7c7642d0fac22c15703f5c4
#
_entry.id   9109f06ea7c7642d0fac22c15703f5c4
#
_cell.length_a   1.000
_cell.length_b   1.000
_cell.length_c   1.000
_cell.angle_alpha   90.00
_cell.angle_beta   90.00
_cell.angle_gamma   90.00
#
_symmetry.space_group_name_H-M   'P 1'
#
loop_
_entity.id
_entity.type
_entity.pdbx_description
1 polymer ?
#
loop_
_entity_poly.entity_id
_entity_poly.type
_entity_poly.pdbx_seq_one_letter_code
_entity_poly.pdbx_strand_id
1 'polypeptide(L)'
;IAIQVYTNVRPFEPRERDYSLVGSFYVFSILIGLGAYKISSFLKRFKIKGTTILSIIFCLIIVPVNLAVNNWDDHDRSGRYTAYSSAINYLQSCDENAILFTIGDNDTFPLWYAQEIEGIRTDVRVVNTSLLGTDWYIDQMKRKAYESDPIPSSLIHEKYRHGTRDYIRKEVISDSIWDIKNLINFITNDKNKYKILLDLQGYDTSSMRTQDVNSNFLPTENIRIPVNKDNVLKNKIVDAKKSDLIVDEIIIKIKSSALYKNRLIMLDIIAENDWERPIYFSGGAFSDEDYIWMKDYL
;
A
#
# COMPACT_ATOMS: atom_id res chain seq x y z
N ILE A 1 10.95 27.37 -8.05
CA ILE A 1 11.37 26.90 -9.39
C ILE A 1 12.23 25.65 -9.25
N ALA A 2 13.34 25.64 -8.48
CA ALA A 2 14.22 24.48 -8.36
C ALA A 2 13.48 23.21 -7.90
N ILE A 3 12.58 23.31 -6.92
CA ILE A 3 11.76 22.19 -6.44
C ILE A 3 10.82 21.68 -7.54
N GLN A 4 10.16 22.57 -8.29
CA GLN A 4 9.27 22.18 -9.38
C GLN A 4 10.03 21.45 -10.50
N VAL A 5 11.24 21.91 -10.83
CA VAL A 5 12.11 21.22 -11.81
C VAL A 5 12.55 19.86 -11.28
N TYR A 6 12.90 19.78 -10.00
CA TYR A 6 13.34 18.52 -9.36
C TYR A 6 12.20 17.50 -9.25
N THR A 7 11.01 17.92 -8.84
CA THR A 7 9.87 17.03 -8.68
C THR A 7 9.28 16.58 -10.01
N ASN A 8 9.56 17.32 -11.10
CA ASN A 8 9.14 17.01 -12.47
C ASN A 8 7.69 16.49 -12.53
N VAL A 9 6.75 17.27 -11.95
CA VAL A 9 5.33 16.90 -11.89
C VAL A 9 4.82 16.68 -13.31
N ARG A 10 4.24 15.50 -13.55
CA ARG A 10 3.72 15.16 -14.89
C ARG A 10 2.50 16.02 -15.21
N PRO A 11 2.38 16.52 -16.47
CA PRO A 11 1.15 17.15 -16.92
C PRO A 11 -0.03 16.20 -16.73
N PHE A 12 -1.16 16.74 -16.31
CA PHE A 12 -2.41 15.99 -16.11
C PHE A 12 -2.38 14.98 -14.93
N GLU A 13 -1.52 15.16 -13.94
CA GLU A 13 -1.68 14.45 -12.68
C GLU A 13 -3.02 14.87 -12.04
N PRO A 14 -3.83 13.90 -11.58
CA PRO A 14 -5.13 14.21 -10.97
C PRO A 14 -5.01 14.85 -9.58
N ARG A 15 -3.81 14.96 -9.03
CA ARG A 15 -3.51 15.47 -7.70
C ARG A 15 -2.51 16.61 -7.76
N GLU A 16 -2.91 17.77 -7.23
CA GLU A 16 -1.98 18.88 -6.96
C GLU A 16 -1.01 18.50 -5.83
N ARG A 17 0.27 18.85 -6.03
CA ARG A 17 1.35 18.57 -5.07
C ARG A 17 1.87 19.82 -4.39
N ASP A 18 0.98 20.71 -4.00
CA ASP A 18 1.30 22.00 -3.37
C ASP A 18 2.15 21.85 -2.11
N TYR A 19 2.01 20.74 -1.40
CA TYR A 19 2.84 20.45 -0.22
C TYR A 19 4.34 20.41 -0.52
N SER A 20 4.74 20.16 -1.76
CA SER A 20 6.17 20.22 -2.16
C SER A 20 6.72 21.66 -2.13
N LEU A 21 5.83 22.65 -2.17
CA LEU A 21 6.15 24.08 -2.15
C LEU A 21 6.02 24.70 -0.74
N VAL A 22 5.73 23.92 0.31
CA VAL A 22 5.47 24.41 1.66
C VAL A 22 6.60 25.33 2.19
N GLY A 23 7.85 25.02 1.89
CA GLY A 23 8.99 25.88 2.25
C GLY A 23 8.93 27.25 1.60
N SER A 24 8.48 27.34 0.35
CA SER A 24 8.28 28.62 -0.34
C SER A 24 7.14 29.41 0.29
N PHE A 25 6.01 28.77 0.59
CA PHE A 25 4.88 29.43 1.26
C PHE A 25 5.26 29.93 2.65
N TYR A 26 6.07 29.20 3.37
CA TYR A 26 6.60 29.64 4.66
C TYR A 26 7.43 30.92 4.54
N VAL A 27 8.36 31.00 3.57
CA VAL A 27 9.13 32.20 3.30
C VAL A 27 8.25 33.37 2.86
N PHE A 28 7.26 33.14 2.00
CA PHE A 28 6.30 34.17 1.61
C PHE A 28 5.50 34.71 2.80
N SER A 29 5.10 33.87 3.75
CA SER A 29 4.39 34.31 4.94
C SER A 29 5.24 35.23 5.82
N ILE A 30 6.55 34.99 5.92
CA ILE A 30 7.49 35.89 6.61
C ILE A 30 7.59 37.23 5.87
N LEU A 31 7.68 37.23 4.53
CA LEU A 31 7.72 38.46 3.73
C LEU A 31 6.44 39.29 3.87
N ILE A 32 5.27 38.62 3.93
CA ILE A 32 3.98 39.27 4.20
C ILE A 32 3.99 39.92 5.57
N GLY A 33 4.49 39.23 6.60
CA GLY A 33 4.64 39.81 7.95
C GLY A 33 5.56 41.04 7.99
N LEU A 34 6.69 40.99 7.30
CA LEU A 34 7.60 42.13 7.15
C LEU A 34 6.94 43.27 6.39
N GLY A 35 6.15 42.97 5.35
CA GLY A 35 5.35 43.96 4.62
C GLY A 35 4.34 44.67 5.53
N ALA A 36 3.57 43.93 6.30
CA ALA A 36 2.62 44.46 7.28
C ALA A 36 3.30 45.42 8.31
N TYR A 37 4.47 44.99 8.83
CA TYR A 37 5.28 45.85 9.72
C TYR A 37 5.71 47.13 9.02
N LYS A 38 6.17 47.08 7.79
CA LYS A 38 6.57 48.28 6.99
C LYS A 38 5.40 49.20 6.71
N ILE A 39 4.23 48.68 6.39
CA ILE A 39 3.00 49.45 6.19
C ILE A 39 2.62 50.18 7.50
N SER A 40 2.62 49.49 8.64
CA SER A 40 2.36 50.10 9.94
C SER A 40 3.35 51.21 10.26
N SER A 41 4.65 50.94 10.04
CA SER A 41 5.73 51.92 10.27
C SER A 41 5.62 53.16 9.36
N PHE A 42 5.21 52.97 8.11
CA PHE A 42 4.97 54.05 7.15
C PHE A 42 3.79 54.93 7.57
N LEU A 43 2.66 54.33 7.95
CA LEU A 43 1.46 55.03 8.38
C LEU A 43 1.68 55.86 9.67
N LYS A 44 2.52 55.41 10.59
CA LYS A 44 2.88 56.15 11.79
C LYS A 44 3.53 57.53 11.51
N ARG A 45 4.16 57.70 10.32
CA ARG A 45 4.75 58.99 9.91
C ARG A 45 3.71 60.11 9.77
N PHE A 46 2.46 59.76 9.45
CA PHE A 46 1.37 60.74 9.30
C PHE A 46 0.75 61.17 10.61
N LYS A 47 1.26 60.71 11.76
CA LYS A 47 0.81 61.09 13.14
C LYS A 47 -0.70 60.90 13.38
N ILE A 48 -1.36 60.05 12.63
CA ILE A 48 -2.80 59.77 12.78
C ILE A 48 -2.98 58.82 13.99
N LYS A 49 -3.92 59.17 14.91
CA LYS A 49 -4.27 58.30 16.04
C LYS A 49 -4.87 56.96 15.52
N GLY A 50 -4.45 55.85 16.08
CA GLY A 50 -4.99 54.52 15.69
C GLY A 50 -4.38 53.90 14.46
N THR A 51 -3.29 54.44 13.89
CA THR A 51 -2.63 53.89 12.67
C THR A 51 -2.26 52.40 12.78
N THR A 52 -1.91 51.96 13.97
CA THR A 52 -1.58 50.52 14.18
C THR A 52 -2.81 49.63 13.98
N ILE A 53 -3.96 50.03 14.57
CA ILE A 53 -5.22 49.29 14.41
C ILE A 53 -5.66 49.32 12.96
N LEU A 54 -5.59 50.49 12.31
CA LEU A 54 -5.92 50.62 10.89
C LEU A 54 -5.05 49.71 9.98
N SER A 55 -3.75 49.64 10.25
CA SER A 55 -2.84 48.77 9.55
C SER A 55 -3.19 47.31 9.73
N ILE A 56 -3.55 46.88 10.96
CA ILE A 56 -3.95 45.49 11.24
C ILE A 56 -5.22 45.16 10.46
N ILE A 57 -6.25 45.99 10.53
CA ILE A 57 -7.52 45.78 9.81
C ILE A 57 -7.28 45.68 8.29
N PHE A 58 -6.49 46.61 7.75
CA PHE A 58 -6.13 46.63 6.34
C PHE A 58 -5.42 45.32 5.93
N CYS A 59 -4.41 44.85 6.65
CA CYS A 59 -3.69 43.65 6.37
C CYS A 59 -4.57 42.38 6.52
N LEU A 60 -5.48 42.36 7.53
CA LEU A 60 -6.47 41.30 7.69
C LEU A 60 -7.41 41.17 6.50
N ILE A 61 -7.90 42.30 5.98
CA ILE A 61 -8.79 42.26 4.82
C ILE A 61 -8.06 41.80 3.58
N ILE A 62 -6.87 42.32 3.29
CA ILE A 62 -6.16 42.02 2.04
C ILE A 62 -5.56 40.62 2.04
N VAL A 63 -5.13 40.05 3.16
CA VAL A 63 -4.47 38.75 3.18
C VAL A 63 -5.40 37.64 3.66
N PRO A 64 -5.71 37.46 4.96
CA PRO A 64 -6.47 36.29 5.39
C PRO A 64 -7.95 36.31 4.95
N VAL A 65 -8.61 37.48 4.99
CA VAL A 65 -10.02 37.54 4.55
C VAL A 65 -10.14 37.33 3.06
N ASN A 66 -9.29 37.95 2.26
CA ASN A 66 -9.27 37.72 0.82
C ASN A 66 -8.97 36.26 0.47
N LEU A 67 -8.03 35.62 1.16
CA LEU A 67 -7.73 34.21 0.98
C LEU A 67 -8.94 33.33 1.36
N ALA A 68 -9.57 33.60 2.49
CA ALA A 68 -10.74 32.88 2.94
C ALA A 68 -11.91 32.98 1.96
N VAL A 69 -12.23 34.19 1.50
CA VAL A 69 -13.37 34.42 0.60
C VAL A 69 -13.18 33.73 -0.75
N ASN A 70 -11.96 33.72 -1.29
CA ASN A 70 -11.71 33.17 -2.63
C ASN A 70 -11.43 31.68 -2.64
N ASN A 71 -11.16 31.06 -1.49
CA ASN A 71 -10.77 29.63 -1.45
C ASN A 71 -11.59 28.80 -0.45
N TRP A 72 -12.63 29.37 0.13
CA TRP A 72 -13.41 28.68 1.17
C TRP A 72 -14.08 27.42 0.64
N ASP A 73 -14.69 27.50 -0.53
CA ASP A 73 -15.38 26.40 -1.19
C ASP A 73 -14.43 25.25 -1.56
N ASP A 74 -13.20 25.57 -1.97
CA ASP A 74 -12.18 24.55 -2.25
C ASP A 74 -11.68 23.85 -0.99
N HIS A 75 -11.70 24.52 0.16
CA HIS A 75 -11.24 23.99 1.43
C HIS A 75 -12.35 23.37 2.27
N ASP A 76 -13.59 23.71 2.03
CA ASP A 76 -14.73 23.12 2.73
C ASP A 76 -14.92 21.66 2.33
N ARG A 77 -14.67 20.76 3.29
CA ARG A 77 -14.82 19.32 3.14
C ARG A 77 -16.05 18.77 3.87
N SER A 78 -16.87 19.62 4.47
CA SER A 78 -18.00 19.24 5.32
C SER A 78 -19.05 18.37 4.62
N GLY A 79 -19.19 18.49 3.29
CA GLY A 79 -20.10 17.71 2.47
C GLY A 79 -19.46 16.59 1.65
N ARG A 80 -18.18 16.28 1.85
CA ARG A 80 -17.43 15.33 0.99
C ARG A 80 -17.33 13.96 1.63
N TYR A 81 -18.34 13.13 1.45
CA TYR A 81 -18.42 11.78 2.03
C TYR A 81 -17.99 10.65 1.07
N THR A 82 -17.50 10.93 -0.13
CA THR A 82 -17.18 9.91 -1.15
C THR A 82 -16.20 8.85 -0.62
N ALA A 83 -15.10 9.27 0.01
CA ALA A 83 -14.10 8.34 0.55
C ALA A 83 -14.69 7.47 1.67
N TYR A 84 -15.46 8.05 2.56
CA TYR A 84 -16.16 7.33 3.63
C TYR A 84 -17.17 6.32 3.08
N SER A 85 -18.03 6.75 2.15
CA SER A 85 -19.03 5.86 1.53
C SER A 85 -18.38 4.70 0.78
N SER A 86 -17.27 4.95 0.08
CA SER A 86 -16.50 3.89 -0.57
C SER A 86 -15.94 2.90 0.44
N ALA A 87 -15.38 3.38 1.55
CA ALA A 87 -14.87 2.53 2.61
C ALA A 87 -15.95 1.63 3.22
N ILE A 88 -17.13 2.20 3.52
CA ILE A 88 -18.26 1.43 4.02
C ILE A 88 -18.68 0.36 3.03
N ASN A 89 -18.78 0.69 1.74
CA ASN A 89 -19.15 -0.27 0.71
C ASN A 89 -18.16 -1.43 0.62
N TYR A 90 -16.84 -1.15 0.64
CA TYR A 90 -15.82 -2.21 0.66
C TYR A 90 -15.96 -3.11 1.90
N LEU A 91 -16.01 -2.53 3.08
CA LEU A 91 -16.08 -3.30 4.33
C LEU A 91 -17.36 -4.12 4.42
N GLN A 92 -18.50 -3.55 4.02
CA GLN A 92 -19.79 -4.25 4.05
C GLN A 92 -19.92 -5.34 2.97
N SER A 93 -19.11 -5.26 1.91
CA SER A 93 -19.08 -6.29 0.86
C SER A 93 -18.27 -7.52 1.27
N CYS A 94 -17.45 -7.42 2.33
CA CYS A 94 -16.67 -8.53 2.83
C CYS A 94 -17.50 -9.41 3.77
N ASP A 95 -17.28 -10.72 3.71
CA ASP A 95 -17.81 -11.67 4.71
C ASP A 95 -17.11 -11.48 6.07
N GLU A 96 -17.64 -12.17 7.09
CA GLU A 96 -17.12 -12.10 8.45
C GLU A 96 -15.66 -12.60 8.52
N ASN A 97 -14.81 -11.90 9.31
CA ASN A 97 -13.40 -12.20 9.52
C ASN A 97 -12.58 -12.30 8.22
N ALA A 98 -13.01 -11.62 7.15
CA ALA A 98 -12.32 -11.62 5.86
C ALA A 98 -10.94 -10.95 5.91
N ILE A 99 -10.09 -11.29 4.94
CA ILE A 99 -8.84 -10.59 4.63
C ILE A 99 -9.07 -9.73 3.39
N LEU A 100 -8.93 -8.42 3.52
CA LEU A 100 -9.09 -7.47 2.40
C LEU A 100 -7.73 -6.89 2.02
N PHE A 101 -7.20 -7.30 0.88
CA PHE A 101 -6.00 -6.69 0.31
C PHE A 101 -6.33 -5.37 -0.37
N THR A 102 -5.55 -4.33 -0.05
CA THR A 102 -5.67 -2.98 -0.61
C THR A 102 -4.35 -2.52 -1.20
N ILE A 103 -4.39 -1.51 -2.10
CA ILE A 103 -3.19 -0.92 -2.71
C ILE A 103 -3.08 0.55 -2.33
N GLY A 104 -1.96 0.90 -1.68
CA GLY A 104 -1.62 2.30 -1.39
C GLY A 104 -2.60 3.02 -0.46
N ASP A 105 -2.46 4.32 -0.41
CA ASP A 105 -3.10 5.18 0.59
C ASP A 105 -4.60 5.37 0.34
N ASN A 106 -4.96 5.59 -0.92
CA ASN A 106 -6.32 5.98 -1.30
C ASN A 106 -7.35 4.88 -1.00
N ASP A 107 -6.96 3.62 -1.16
CA ASP A 107 -7.81 2.48 -0.85
C ASP A 107 -7.82 2.19 0.66
N THR A 108 -6.68 2.35 1.33
CA THR A 108 -6.47 1.87 2.70
C THR A 108 -6.92 2.86 3.76
N PHE A 109 -6.56 4.15 3.65
CA PHE A 109 -6.80 5.11 4.73
C PHE A 109 -8.28 5.37 5.02
N PRO A 110 -9.17 5.43 4.02
CA PRO A 110 -10.60 5.51 4.32
C PRO A 110 -11.14 4.28 5.07
N LEU A 111 -10.62 3.07 4.77
CA LEU A 111 -10.99 1.85 5.48
C LEU A 111 -10.50 1.89 6.94
N TRP A 112 -9.27 2.30 7.18
CA TRP A 112 -8.76 2.48 8.54
C TRP A 112 -9.55 3.53 9.31
N TYR A 113 -9.91 4.66 8.68
CA TYR A 113 -10.79 5.64 9.33
C TYR A 113 -12.13 5.00 9.76
N ALA A 114 -12.77 4.25 8.87
CA ALA A 114 -14.03 3.58 9.18
C ALA A 114 -13.90 2.55 10.31
N GLN A 115 -12.78 1.83 10.38
CA GLN A 115 -12.52 0.84 11.44
C GLN A 115 -12.09 1.48 12.75
N GLU A 116 -11.08 2.38 12.72
CA GLU A 116 -10.44 2.91 13.93
C GLU A 116 -11.28 4.01 14.61
N ILE A 117 -12.01 4.80 13.84
CA ILE A 117 -12.77 5.94 14.37
C ILE A 117 -14.25 5.62 14.51
N GLU A 118 -14.83 4.96 13.51
CA GLU A 118 -16.27 4.66 13.49
C GLU A 118 -16.60 3.25 14.04
N GLY A 119 -15.60 2.41 14.26
CA GLY A 119 -15.77 1.04 14.77
C GLY A 119 -16.51 0.10 13.82
N ILE A 120 -16.42 0.36 12.50
CA ILE A 120 -17.19 -0.38 11.49
C ILE A 120 -16.37 -1.54 10.97
N ARG A 121 -16.94 -2.78 11.05
CA ARG A 121 -16.34 -4.00 10.52
C ARG A 121 -14.89 -4.20 10.94
N THR A 122 -14.63 -4.08 12.24
CA THR A 122 -13.33 -4.32 12.87
C THR A 122 -12.92 -5.80 12.87
N ASP A 123 -13.82 -6.68 12.42
CA ASP A 123 -13.58 -8.09 12.12
C ASP A 123 -12.79 -8.29 10.80
N VAL A 124 -12.91 -7.38 9.84
CA VAL A 124 -12.22 -7.47 8.55
C VAL A 124 -10.76 -7.06 8.68
N ARG A 125 -9.84 -7.92 8.24
CA ARG A 125 -8.40 -7.62 8.26
C ARG A 125 -7.99 -6.88 7.00
N VAL A 126 -7.87 -5.56 7.09
CA VAL A 126 -7.37 -4.73 5.98
C VAL A 126 -5.85 -4.85 5.88
N VAL A 127 -5.36 -5.31 4.75
CA VAL A 127 -3.94 -5.57 4.49
C VAL A 127 -3.46 -4.74 3.30
N ASN A 128 -2.68 -3.69 3.60
CA ASN A 128 -2.09 -2.85 2.56
C ASN A 128 -0.88 -3.55 1.92
N THR A 129 -0.99 -3.89 0.64
CA THR A 129 0.06 -4.63 -0.09
C THR A 129 1.33 -3.81 -0.28
N SER A 130 1.27 -2.50 -0.36
CA SER A 130 2.47 -1.66 -0.44
C SER A 130 3.26 -1.72 0.88
N LEU A 131 2.57 -1.70 2.03
CA LEU A 131 3.20 -1.79 3.35
C LEU A 131 3.70 -3.20 3.68
N LEU A 132 3.16 -4.26 3.07
CA LEU A 132 3.72 -5.62 3.17
C LEU A 132 5.16 -5.74 2.65
N GLY A 133 5.70 -4.72 1.99
CA GLY A 133 7.12 -4.62 1.69
C GLY A 133 8.00 -4.30 2.91
N THR A 134 7.42 -3.96 4.07
CA THR A 134 8.13 -3.58 5.30
C THR A 134 7.94 -4.62 6.41
N ASP A 135 9.01 -4.94 7.10
CA ASP A 135 9.02 -5.96 8.17
C ASP A 135 8.15 -5.57 9.36
N TRP A 136 8.19 -4.31 9.81
CA TRP A 136 7.37 -3.83 10.92
C TRP A 136 5.87 -3.99 10.69
N TYR A 137 5.41 -3.78 9.43
CA TYR A 137 4.00 -3.91 9.10
C TYR A 137 3.57 -5.38 9.07
N ILE A 138 4.41 -6.27 8.55
CA ILE A 138 4.18 -7.72 8.59
C ILE A 138 4.04 -8.18 10.04
N ASP A 139 4.96 -7.77 10.93
CA ASP A 139 4.90 -8.07 12.36
C ASP A 139 3.61 -7.56 13.01
N GLN A 140 3.14 -6.38 12.61
CA GLN A 140 1.87 -5.82 13.07
C GLN A 140 0.69 -6.65 12.59
N MET A 141 0.68 -7.05 11.32
CA MET A 141 -0.40 -7.85 10.75
C MET A 141 -0.51 -9.24 11.37
N LYS A 142 0.58 -9.79 11.89
CA LYS A 142 0.65 -11.07 12.63
C LYS A 142 0.13 -11.00 14.06
N ARG A 143 -0.40 -9.86 14.49
CA ARG A 143 -1.04 -9.69 15.80
C ARG A 143 -2.54 -9.55 15.63
N LYS A 144 -3.29 -10.01 16.62
CA LYS A 144 -4.74 -9.76 16.67
C LYS A 144 -5.00 -8.25 16.78
N ALA A 145 -5.99 -7.76 16.05
CA ALA A 145 -6.45 -6.38 16.13
C ALA A 145 -7.97 -6.36 16.18
N TYR A 146 -8.53 -5.83 17.25
CA TYR A 146 -9.97 -5.82 17.52
C TYR A 146 -10.56 -7.25 17.43
N GLU A 147 -11.60 -7.46 16.63
CA GLU A 147 -12.21 -8.76 16.38
C GLU A 147 -11.50 -9.55 15.27
N SER A 148 -10.65 -8.90 14.45
CA SER A 148 -9.97 -9.58 13.35
C SER A 148 -8.81 -10.44 13.82
N ASP A 149 -8.73 -11.64 13.30
CA ASP A 149 -7.61 -12.54 13.56
C ASP A 149 -6.31 -12.09 12.88
N PRO A 150 -5.14 -12.52 13.40
CA PRO A 150 -3.87 -12.34 12.71
C PRO A 150 -3.92 -12.85 11.27
N ILE A 151 -3.09 -12.28 10.38
CA ILE A 151 -2.90 -12.88 9.05
C ILE A 151 -2.31 -14.28 9.20
N PRO A 152 -2.79 -15.28 8.43
CA PRO A 152 -2.18 -16.60 8.38
C PRO A 152 -0.86 -16.48 7.63
N SER A 153 0.25 -16.69 8.31
CA SER A 153 1.58 -16.64 7.72
C SER A 153 2.53 -17.55 8.51
N SER A 154 3.21 -18.45 7.79
CA SER A 154 4.18 -19.38 8.35
C SER A 154 5.56 -18.77 8.53
N LEU A 155 5.84 -17.64 7.86
CA LEU A 155 7.17 -17.04 7.83
C LEU A 155 7.51 -16.36 9.17
N ILE A 156 8.66 -16.68 9.74
CA ILE A 156 9.20 -15.98 10.91
C ILE A 156 9.92 -14.69 10.51
N HIS A 157 10.09 -13.74 11.44
CA HIS A 157 10.67 -12.41 11.17
C HIS A 157 11.99 -12.46 10.41
N GLU A 158 12.88 -13.39 10.74
CA GLU A 158 14.19 -13.56 10.10
C GLU A 158 14.10 -13.81 8.59
N LYS A 159 12.97 -14.34 8.11
CA LYS A 159 12.77 -14.67 6.70
C LYS A 159 12.36 -13.46 5.85
N TYR A 160 11.77 -12.44 6.46
CA TYR A 160 11.31 -11.23 5.77
C TYR A 160 11.89 -9.92 6.31
N ARG A 161 12.78 -9.96 7.32
CA ARG A 161 13.42 -8.73 7.80
C ARG A 161 14.09 -7.98 6.66
N HIS A 162 14.24 -6.67 6.82
CA HIS A 162 14.88 -5.81 5.82
C HIS A 162 16.25 -6.37 5.38
N GLY A 163 16.51 -6.33 4.07
CA GLY A 163 17.77 -6.81 3.48
C GLY A 163 17.86 -8.32 3.27
N THR A 164 16.80 -9.10 3.54
CA THR A 164 16.84 -10.57 3.32
C THR A 164 16.19 -10.99 2.01
N ARG A 165 14.88 -10.79 1.87
CA ARG A 165 14.07 -11.16 0.69
C ARG A 165 13.25 -9.98 0.18
N ASP A 166 13.86 -8.79 0.18
CA ASP A 166 13.21 -7.60 -0.39
C ASP A 166 12.93 -7.79 -1.87
N TYR A 167 13.78 -8.60 -2.51
CA TYR A 167 13.73 -8.93 -3.92
C TYR A 167 14.23 -10.35 -4.14
N ILE A 168 13.43 -11.18 -4.85
CA ILE A 168 13.75 -12.56 -5.23
C ILE A 168 13.76 -12.64 -6.74
N ARG A 169 14.93 -12.83 -7.35
CA ARG A 169 15.11 -12.92 -8.80
C ARG A 169 14.39 -14.16 -9.34
N LYS A 170 13.74 -14.01 -10.51
CA LYS A 170 13.19 -15.15 -11.24
C LYS A 170 14.29 -15.78 -12.10
N GLU A 171 14.63 -17.03 -11.80
CA GLU A 171 15.58 -17.86 -12.55
C GLU A 171 14.92 -19.21 -12.80
N VAL A 172 14.19 -19.29 -13.91
CA VAL A 172 13.41 -20.48 -14.25
C VAL A 172 14.35 -21.62 -14.57
N ILE A 173 14.33 -22.65 -13.74
CA ILE A 173 15.09 -23.89 -13.94
C ILE A 173 14.21 -25.05 -14.38
N SER A 174 12.89 -24.88 -14.31
CA SER A 174 11.90 -25.89 -14.69
C SER A 174 10.60 -25.21 -15.10
N ASP A 175 9.98 -25.70 -16.15
CA ASP A 175 8.63 -25.31 -16.57
C ASP A 175 7.54 -26.04 -15.76
N SER A 176 7.90 -26.86 -14.79
CA SER A 176 6.95 -27.58 -13.94
C SER A 176 6.13 -26.64 -13.08
N ILE A 177 4.89 -27.03 -12.85
CA ILE A 177 4.00 -26.32 -11.92
C ILE A 177 4.35 -26.73 -10.49
N TRP A 178 4.66 -25.77 -9.66
CA TRP A 178 5.01 -26.02 -8.26
C TRP A 178 3.83 -25.69 -7.34
N ASP A 179 3.61 -26.57 -6.36
CA ASP A 179 2.71 -26.29 -5.27
C ASP A 179 3.18 -25.04 -4.49
N ILE A 180 2.25 -24.16 -4.12
CA ILE A 180 2.56 -22.86 -3.49
C ILE A 180 3.34 -23.01 -2.19
N LYS A 181 3.00 -23.99 -1.31
CA LYS A 181 3.72 -24.21 -0.04
C LYS A 181 5.14 -24.72 -0.28
N ASN A 182 5.31 -25.61 -1.25
CA ASN A 182 6.63 -26.13 -1.64
C ASN A 182 7.50 -25.01 -2.21
N LEU A 183 6.92 -24.13 -3.01
CA LEU A 183 7.62 -22.98 -3.57
C LEU A 183 8.07 -22.02 -2.46
N ILE A 184 7.17 -21.64 -1.55
CA ILE A 184 7.50 -20.76 -0.43
C ILE A 184 8.61 -21.37 0.43
N ASN A 185 8.52 -22.65 0.74
CA ASN A 185 9.57 -23.36 1.49
C ASN A 185 10.91 -23.32 0.75
N PHE A 186 10.92 -23.49 -0.57
CA PHE A 186 12.14 -23.41 -1.37
C PHE A 186 12.77 -22.01 -1.34
N ILE A 187 12.00 -20.97 -1.64
CA ILE A 187 12.51 -19.58 -1.74
C ILE A 187 12.84 -18.96 -0.37
N THR A 188 12.31 -19.53 0.73
CA THR A 188 12.61 -19.07 2.08
C THR A 188 13.68 -19.90 2.78
N ASN A 189 14.14 -20.99 2.16
CA ASN A 189 15.24 -21.79 2.66
C ASN A 189 16.58 -21.10 2.37
N ASP A 190 17.34 -20.78 3.44
CA ASP A 190 18.62 -20.06 3.33
C ASP A 190 19.73 -20.88 2.66
N LYS A 191 19.51 -22.17 2.44
CA LYS A 191 20.44 -23.06 1.71
C LYS A 191 20.24 -22.94 0.18
N ASN A 192 19.07 -22.51 -0.30
CA ASN A 192 18.76 -22.41 -1.71
C ASN A 192 19.21 -21.06 -2.27
N LYS A 193 20.52 -20.89 -2.46
CA LYS A 193 21.13 -19.67 -2.97
C LYS A 193 21.39 -19.74 -4.47
N TYR A 194 21.28 -18.62 -5.16
CA TYR A 194 21.54 -18.51 -6.59
C TYR A 194 22.96 -18.95 -6.95
N LYS A 195 23.92 -18.73 -6.05
CA LYS A 195 25.30 -19.22 -6.20
C LYS A 195 25.36 -20.72 -6.47
N ILE A 196 24.57 -21.52 -5.76
CA ILE A 196 24.56 -22.97 -5.95
C ILE A 196 24.12 -23.35 -7.36
N LEU A 197 23.11 -22.67 -7.89
CA LEU A 197 22.68 -22.87 -9.26
C LEU A 197 23.76 -22.52 -10.25
N LEU A 198 24.44 -21.38 -10.07
CA LEU A 198 25.52 -20.94 -10.94
C LEU A 198 26.71 -21.89 -10.89
N ASP A 199 27.13 -22.34 -9.70
CA ASP A 199 28.21 -23.31 -9.51
C ASP A 199 27.89 -24.64 -10.21
N LEU A 200 26.63 -25.11 -10.14
CA LEU A 200 26.17 -26.32 -10.84
C LEU A 200 26.19 -26.18 -12.36
N GLN A 201 25.99 -24.96 -12.86
CA GLN A 201 26.06 -24.65 -14.29
C GLN A 201 27.46 -24.34 -14.77
N GLY A 202 28.48 -24.36 -13.90
CA GLY A 202 29.87 -24.11 -14.24
C GLY A 202 30.24 -22.64 -14.42
N TYR A 203 29.45 -21.71 -13.92
CA TYR A 203 29.78 -20.29 -13.98
C TYR A 203 30.79 -19.89 -12.90
N ASP A 204 31.79 -19.09 -13.26
CA ASP A 204 32.67 -18.44 -12.29
C ASP A 204 31.96 -17.27 -11.60
N THR A 205 31.65 -17.44 -10.32
CA THR A 205 30.97 -16.43 -9.50
C THR A 205 31.92 -15.45 -8.82
N SER A 206 33.25 -15.59 -8.99
CA SER A 206 34.27 -14.78 -8.28
C SER A 206 34.20 -13.29 -8.60
N SER A 207 33.76 -12.93 -9.82
CA SER A 207 33.61 -11.54 -10.27
C SER A 207 32.23 -10.94 -9.97
N MET A 208 31.27 -11.73 -9.49
CA MET A 208 29.90 -11.27 -9.21
C MET A 208 29.79 -10.65 -7.81
N ARG A 209 28.87 -9.70 -7.66
CA ARG A 209 28.62 -9.10 -6.36
C ARG A 209 28.11 -10.18 -5.38
N THR A 210 28.73 -10.29 -4.23
CA THR A 210 28.37 -11.26 -3.18
C THR A 210 26.89 -11.22 -2.82
N GLN A 211 26.30 -10.03 -2.83
CA GLN A 211 24.88 -9.83 -2.54
C GLN A 211 23.96 -10.52 -3.57
N ASP A 212 24.32 -10.48 -4.84
CA ASP A 212 23.51 -11.06 -5.93
C ASP A 212 23.57 -12.59 -5.90
N VAL A 213 24.77 -13.16 -5.70
CA VAL A 213 24.96 -14.62 -5.70
C VAL A 213 24.43 -15.29 -4.43
N ASN A 214 24.37 -14.56 -3.30
CA ASN A 214 23.80 -15.07 -2.04
C ASN A 214 22.31 -14.83 -1.88
N SER A 215 21.63 -14.29 -2.89
CA SER A 215 20.17 -14.15 -2.87
C SER A 215 19.47 -15.49 -3.09
N ASN A 216 18.23 -15.63 -2.61
CA ASN A 216 17.35 -16.71 -3.03
C ASN A 216 16.80 -16.40 -4.45
N PHE A 217 16.26 -17.41 -5.13
CA PHE A 217 15.71 -17.25 -6.45
C PHE A 217 14.37 -17.99 -6.59
N LEU A 218 13.55 -17.58 -7.57
CA LEU A 218 12.28 -18.18 -7.93
C LEU A 218 12.55 -19.20 -9.05
N PRO A 219 12.39 -20.52 -8.80
CA PRO A 219 12.82 -21.57 -9.72
C PRO A 219 11.82 -21.85 -10.85
N THR A 220 10.58 -21.39 -10.73
CA THR A 220 9.48 -21.54 -11.69
C THR A 220 8.63 -20.30 -11.74
N GLU A 221 7.91 -20.10 -12.82
CA GLU A 221 6.90 -19.03 -12.92
C GLU A 221 5.47 -19.57 -12.75
N ASN A 222 5.28 -20.90 -12.74
CA ASN A 222 3.96 -21.53 -12.67
C ASN A 222 3.70 -22.07 -11.26
N ILE A 223 2.65 -21.58 -10.63
CA ILE A 223 2.30 -21.89 -9.25
C ILE A 223 0.90 -22.49 -9.20
N ARG A 224 0.76 -23.58 -8.47
CA ARG A 224 -0.50 -24.22 -8.15
C ARG A 224 -0.92 -23.87 -6.73
N ILE A 225 -2.12 -23.38 -6.57
CA ILE A 225 -2.79 -23.15 -5.29
C ILE A 225 -3.89 -24.22 -5.17
N PRO A 226 -3.75 -25.22 -4.31
CA PRO A 226 -4.80 -26.22 -4.09
C PRO A 226 -6.05 -25.57 -3.50
N VAL A 227 -7.23 -26.04 -3.89
CA VAL A 227 -8.49 -25.57 -3.31
C VAL A 227 -9.02 -26.61 -2.32
N ASN A 228 -9.12 -26.23 -1.05
CA ASN A 228 -9.72 -27.04 -0.01
C ASN A 228 -11.24 -26.87 -0.05
N LYS A 229 -11.91 -27.72 -0.85
CA LYS A 229 -13.36 -27.65 -1.08
C LYS A 229 -14.18 -27.75 0.21
N ASP A 230 -13.71 -28.55 1.17
CA ASP A 230 -14.39 -28.69 2.47
C ASP A 230 -14.38 -27.38 3.25
N ASN A 231 -13.24 -26.69 3.30
CA ASN A 231 -13.13 -25.38 3.93
C ASN A 231 -13.94 -24.32 3.19
N VAL A 232 -13.89 -24.31 1.84
CA VAL A 232 -14.68 -23.38 1.01
C VAL A 232 -16.17 -23.48 1.34
N LEU A 233 -16.72 -24.69 1.45
CA LEU A 233 -18.12 -24.93 1.75
C LEU A 233 -18.46 -24.69 3.23
N LYS A 234 -17.60 -25.17 4.14
CA LYS A 234 -17.76 -24.99 5.59
C LYS A 234 -17.80 -23.52 5.97
N ASN A 235 -16.93 -22.72 5.40
CA ASN A 235 -16.79 -21.29 5.68
C ASN A 235 -17.69 -20.42 4.78
N LYS A 236 -18.55 -21.06 3.94
CA LYS A 236 -19.50 -20.40 3.04
C LYS A 236 -18.85 -19.40 2.06
N ILE A 237 -17.60 -19.61 1.68
CA ILE A 237 -16.89 -18.78 0.68
C ILE A 237 -17.61 -18.89 -0.66
N VAL A 238 -18.15 -20.07 -0.98
CA VAL A 238 -19.04 -20.30 -2.11
C VAL A 238 -20.35 -20.90 -1.62
N ASP A 239 -21.48 -20.43 -2.15
CA ASP A 239 -22.80 -21.00 -1.84
C ASP A 239 -22.81 -22.50 -2.20
N ALA A 240 -23.32 -23.34 -1.28
CA ALA A 240 -23.42 -24.79 -1.48
C ALA A 240 -24.18 -25.19 -2.76
N LYS A 241 -25.09 -24.34 -3.24
CA LYS A 241 -25.78 -24.52 -4.52
C LYS A 241 -24.88 -24.39 -5.75
N LYS A 242 -23.69 -23.82 -5.56
CA LYS A 242 -22.67 -23.59 -6.60
C LYS A 242 -21.42 -24.45 -6.38
N SER A 243 -21.52 -25.49 -5.56
CA SER A 243 -20.39 -26.37 -5.22
C SER A 243 -19.76 -27.06 -6.43
N ASP A 244 -20.52 -27.28 -7.49
CA ASP A 244 -20.06 -27.81 -8.78
C ASP A 244 -19.14 -26.88 -9.54
N LEU A 245 -19.14 -25.58 -9.23
CA LEU A 245 -18.25 -24.58 -9.83
C LEU A 245 -16.91 -24.47 -9.10
N ILE A 246 -16.75 -25.11 -7.93
CA ILE A 246 -15.51 -25.06 -7.17
C ILE A 246 -14.45 -25.90 -7.90
N VAL A 247 -13.39 -25.25 -8.37
CA VAL A 247 -12.24 -25.90 -9.01
C VAL A 247 -11.40 -26.69 -8.00
N ASP A 248 -10.58 -27.64 -8.46
CA ASP A 248 -9.67 -28.40 -7.59
C ASP A 248 -8.41 -27.63 -7.25
N GLU A 249 -7.99 -26.75 -8.15
CA GLU A 249 -6.76 -25.95 -8.03
C GLU A 249 -6.86 -24.67 -8.84
N ILE A 250 -6.09 -23.66 -8.43
CA ILE A 250 -5.88 -22.42 -9.17
C ILE A 250 -4.43 -22.41 -9.65
N ILE A 251 -4.22 -22.19 -10.95
CA ILE A 251 -2.89 -22.08 -11.53
C ILE A 251 -2.63 -20.65 -11.92
N ILE A 252 -1.58 -20.07 -11.35
CA ILE A 252 -1.15 -18.69 -11.61
C ILE A 252 0.24 -18.67 -12.23
N LYS A 253 0.49 -17.66 -13.07
CA LYS A 253 1.78 -17.45 -13.70
C LYS A 253 2.37 -16.11 -13.30
N ILE A 254 3.55 -16.12 -12.68
CA ILE A 254 4.30 -14.90 -12.32
C ILE A 254 5.02 -14.38 -13.57
N LYS A 255 4.50 -13.31 -14.17
CA LYS A 255 5.06 -12.68 -15.37
C LYS A 255 6.24 -11.76 -15.10
N SER A 256 6.32 -11.15 -13.92
CA SER A 256 7.39 -10.24 -13.53
C SER A 256 8.76 -10.94 -13.49
N SER A 257 9.84 -10.17 -13.68
CA SER A 257 11.22 -10.68 -13.62
C SER A 257 11.68 -11.01 -12.20
N ALA A 258 10.89 -10.65 -11.20
CA ALA A 258 11.18 -10.89 -9.79
C ALA A 258 9.92 -10.97 -8.94
N LEU A 259 10.05 -11.62 -7.80
CA LEU A 259 9.07 -11.62 -6.72
C LEU A 259 9.56 -10.67 -5.62
N TYR A 260 8.82 -9.59 -5.37
CA TYR A 260 9.09 -8.67 -4.28
C TYR A 260 8.52 -9.19 -2.95
N LYS A 261 9.05 -8.70 -1.84
CA LYS A 261 8.65 -9.11 -0.49
C LYS A 261 7.13 -9.07 -0.27
N ASN A 262 6.47 -8.00 -0.66
CA ASN A 262 5.02 -7.87 -0.50
C ASN A 262 4.25 -9.01 -1.20
N ARG A 263 4.68 -9.41 -2.38
CA ARG A 263 4.09 -10.52 -3.13
C ARG A 263 4.41 -11.87 -2.50
N LEU A 264 5.63 -12.03 -1.97
CA LEU A 264 5.99 -13.23 -1.22
C LEU A 264 5.07 -13.41 0.00
N ILE A 265 4.87 -12.36 0.78
CA ILE A 265 3.99 -12.41 1.96
C ILE A 265 2.53 -12.64 1.56
N MET A 266 2.06 -12.03 0.47
CA MET A 266 0.71 -12.27 -0.04
C MET A 266 0.51 -13.72 -0.45
N LEU A 267 1.49 -14.33 -1.14
CA LEU A 267 1.46 -15.76 -1.47
C LEU A 267 1.47 -16.65 -0.23
N ASP A 268 2.26 -16.29 0.79
CA ASP A 268 2.30 -17.02 2.06
C ASP A 268 0.95 -16.94 2.79
N ILE A 269 0.32 -15.75 2.84
CA ILE A 269 -1.03 -15.60 3.41
C ILE A 269 -2.04 -16.49 2.66
N ILE A 270 -2.02 -16.50 1.34
CA ILE A 270 -2.93 -17.31 0.53
C ILE A 270 -2.69 -18.82 0.79
N ALA A 271 -1.42 -19.23 0.85
CA ALA A 271 -1.04 -20.63 1.07
C ALA A 271 -1.44 -21.14 2.46
N GLU A 272 -1.24 -20.31 3.49
CA GLU A 272 -1.51 -20.69 4.88
C GLU A 272 -2.97 -20.46 5.28
N ASN A 273 -3.71 -19.67 4.53
CA ASN A 273 -5.14 -19.46 4.76
C ASN A 273 -5.97 -20.74 4.54
N ASP A 274 -5.52 -21.63 3.68
CA ASP A 274 -6.18 -22.91 3.35
C ASP A 274 -7.71 -22.80 3.22
N TRP A 275 -8.17 -21.68 2.66
CA TRP A 275 -9.59 -21.35 2.47
C TRP A 275 -10.41 -21.26 3.78
N GLU A 276 -9.75 -21.01 4.91
CA GLU A 276 -10.44 -20.83 6.20
C GLU A 276 -11.12 -19.48 6.30
N ARG A 277 -10.56 -18.44 5.70
CA ARG A 277 -11.09 -17.07 5.71
C ARG A 277 -11.33 -16.58 4.29
N PRO A 278 -12.41 -15.82 4.03
CA PRO A 278 -12.62 -15.17 2.74
C PRO A 278 -11.49 -14.17 2.46
N ILE A 279 -11.04 -14.13 1.20
CA ILE A 279 -10.02 -13.18 0.74
C ILE A 279 -10.63 -12.28 -0.33
N TYR A 280 -10.47 -10.98 -0.17
CA TYR A 280 -10.94 -9.96 -1.10
C TYR A 280 -9.82 -9.04 -1.54
N PHE A 281 -9.98 -8.44 -2.70
CA PHE A 281 -9.05 -7.45 -3.26
C PHE A 281 -9.81 -6.17 -3.58
N SER A 282 -9.25 -4.99 -3.27
CA SER A 282 -9.87 -3.72 -3.61
C SER A 282 -9.93 -3.51 -5.13
N GLY A 283 -10.96 -2.82 -5.62
CA GLY A 283 -11.23 -2.67 -7.05
C GLY A 283 -10.14 -1.96 -7.85
N GLY A 284 -9.32 -1.11 -7.23
CA GLY A 284 -8.16 -0.47 -7.84
C GLY A 284 -7.03 -1.44 -8.20
N ALA A 285 -7.06 -2.63 -7.61
CA ALA A 285 -6.06 -3.67 -7.75
C ALA A 285 -5.96 -4.28 -9.15
N PHE A 286 -7.04 -4.28 -9.91
CA PHE A 286 -7.09 -5.00 -11.19
C PHE A 286 -6.22 -4.40 -12.31
N SER A 287 -5.80 -3.16 -12.19
CA SER A 287 -4.85 -2.54 -13.11
C SER A 287 -3.40 -2.72 -12.66
N ASP A 288 -3.17 -3.23 -11.44
CA ASP A 288 -1.85 -3.42 -10.87
C ASP A 288 -1.33 -4.83 -11.17
N GLU A 289 -0.04 -4.93 -11.49
CA GLU A 289 0.63 -6.22 -11.69
C GLU A 289 0.57 -7.13 -10.45
N ASP A 290 0.34 -6.58 -9.26
CA ASP A 290 0.29 -7.33 -8.01
C ASP A 290 -0.86 -8.34 -7.95
N TYR A 291 -1.99 -8.07 -8.63
CA TYR A 291 -3.17 -8.96 -8.61
C TYR A 291 -3.57 -9.51 -9.98
N ILE A 292 -2.97 -9.02 -11.06
CA ILE A 292 -3.37 -9.37 -12.43
C ILE A 292 -3.28 -10.88 -12.70
N TRP A 293 -2.40 -11.56 -12.00
CA TRP A 293 -2.20 -12.99 -12.10
C TRP A 293 -3.30 -13.82 -11.41
N MET A 294 -4.13 -13.20 -10.56
CA MET A 294 -5.30 -13.83 -9.96
C MET A 294 -6.63 -13.40 -10.60
N LYS A 295 -6.61 -12.48 -11.56
CA LYS A 295 -7.80 -11.85 -12.13
C LYS A 295 -8.87 -12.83 -12.64
N ASP A 296 -8.46 -13.96 -13.17
CA ASP A 296 -9.38 -14.95 -13.74
C ASP A 296 -10.14 -15.75 -12.66
N TYR A 297 -9.80 -15.56 -11.39
CA TYR A 297 -10.35 -16.26 -10.22
C TYR A 297 -10.96 -15.33 -9.17
N LEU A 298 -11.06 -14.03 -9.47
CA LEU A 298 -11.58 -13.00 -8.58
C LEU A 298 -13.02 -12.60 -8.95
#